data_8f3e94e7f626a2c1e23db83d22b637c8
#
_entry.id   8f3e94e7f626a2c1e23db83d22b637c8
#
_cell.length_a   1.000
_cell.length_b   1.000
_cell.length_c   1.000
_cell.angle_alpha   90.00
_cell.angle_beta   90.00
_cell.angle_gamma   90.00
#
_symmetry.space_group_name_H-M   'P 1'
#
loop_
_entity.id
_entity.type
_entity.pdbx_description
1 polymer ?
#
loop_
_entity_poly.entity_id
_entity_poly.type
_entity_poly.pdbx_seq_one_letter_code
_entity_poly.pdbx_strand_id
1 'polypeptide(L)'
;MSAQAELISDVRGYDPSADEEMLRRAYAFSMDAHASQVRESGDPYFSHPLEVARIIADMKLDTATVVTALLHDTVEDTVATIDEIEHLFGLEVARLVDGVTK
;
A
#
# COMPACT_ATOMS: atom_id res chain seq x y z
N MET A 1 1.56 -5.47 18.87
CA MET A 1 0.76 -5.54 17.64
C MET A 1 1.64 -5.24 16.44
N SER A 2 1.47 -5.93 15.33
CA SER A 2 2.28 -5.70 14.15
C SER A 2 1.88 -4.38 13.45
N ALA A 3 2.80 -3.83 12.64
CA ALA A 3 2.51 -2.63 11.86
C ALA A 3 1.32 -2.85 10.91
N GLN A 4 1.21 -4.05 10.33
CA GLN A 4 0.09 -4.41 9.48
C GLN A 4 -1.24 -4.33 10.25
N ALA A 5 -1.29 -4.94 11.43
CA ALA A 5 -2.50 -4.94 12.25
C ALA A 5 -2.86 -3.53 12.72
N GLU A 6 -1.85 -2.72 13.05
CA GLU A 6 -2.08 -1.32 13.45
C GLU A 6 -2.69 -0.51 12.31
N LEU A 7 -2.15 -0.63 11.10
CA LEU A 7 -2.67 0.10 9.94
C LEU A 7 -4.11 -0.31 9.65
N ILE A 8 -4.39 -1.61 9.64
CA ILE A 8 -5.74 -2.12 9.39
C ILE A 8 -6.71 -1.64 10.47
N SER A 9 -6.29 -1.68 11.73
CA SER A 9 -7.10 -1.22 12.85
C SER A 9 -7.42 0.27 12.73
N ASP A 10 -6.44 1.08 12.34
CA ASP A 10 -6.62 2.51 12.15
C ASP A 10 -7.66 2.81 11.07
N VAL A 11 -7.56 2.13 9.92
CA VAL A 11 -8.49 2.32 8.82
C VAL A 11 -9.89 1.88 9.22
N ARG A 12 -10.03 0.73 9.85
CA ARG A 12 -11.34 0.22 10.27
C ARG A 12 -11.94 1.04 11.40
N GLY A 13 -11.12 1.75 12.15
CA GLY A 13 -11.60 2.64 13.20
C GLY A 13 -12.45 3.78 12.68
N TYR A 14 -12.15 4.30 11.48
CA TYR A 14 -12.96 5.35 10.86
C TYR A 14 -13.85 4.83 9.72
N ASP A 15 -13.59 3.63 9.21
CA ASP A 15 -14.37 3.00 8.16
C ASP A 15 -14.58 1.52 8.49
N PRO A 16 -15.63 1.19 9.26
CA PRO A 16 -15.89 -0.20 9.64
C PRO A 16 -16.15 -1.14 8.45
N SER A 17 -16.50 -0.59 7.28
CA SER A 17 -16.73 -1.38 6.06
C SER A 17 -15.47 -1.58 5.24
N ALA A 18 -14.31 -1.08 5.70
CA ALA A 18 -13.05 -1.21 4.97
C ALA A 18 -12.72 -2.68 4.69
N ASP A 19 -12.20 -2.92 3.47
CA ASP A 19 -11.84 -4.27 3.04
C ASP A 19 -10.50 -4.67 3.68
N GLU A 20 -10.60 -5.37 4.81
CA GLU A 20 -9.44 -5.83 5.57
C GLU A 20 -8.54 -6.74 4.73
N GLU A 21 -9.14 -7.62 3.93
CA GLU A 21 -8.38 -8.55 3.09
C GLU A 21 -7.57 -7.80 2.02
N MET A 22 -8.16 -6.78 1.42
CA MET A 22 -7.46 -5.96 0.44
C MET A 22 -6.28 -5.22 1.09
N LEU A 23 -6.48 -4.67 2.27
CA LEU A 23 -5.40 -3.99 3.01
C LEU A 23 -4.27 -4.96 3.35
N ARG A 24 -4.61 -6.17 3.79
CA ARG A 24 -3.62 -7.20 4.13
C ARG A 24 -2.83 -7.62 2.91
N ARG A 25 -3.50 -7.83 1.78
CA ARG A 25 -2.86 -8.21 0.53
C ARG A 25 -1.93 -7.12 0.01
N ALA A 26 -2.38 -5.88 0.07
CA ALA A 26 -1.56 -4.75 -0.39
C ALA A 26 -0.31 -4.60 0.47
N TYR A 27 -0.45 -4.75 1.78
CA TYR A 27 0.68 -4.69 2.69
C TYR A 27 1.70 -5.78 2.35
N ALA A 28 1.24 -7.04 2.21
CA ALA A 28 2.12 -8.16 1.91
C ALA A 28 2.77 -8.02 0.53
N PHE A 29 2.00 -7.59 -0.47
CA PHE A 29 2.51 -7.40 -1.83
C PHE A 29 3.62 -6.35 -1.85
N SER A 30 3.40 -5.22 -1.21
CA SER A 30 4.38 -4.14 -1.16
C SER A 30 5.64 -4.57 -0.41
N MET A 31 5.47 -5.26 0.71
CA MET A 31 6.60 -5.76 1.49
C MET A 31 7.44 -6.75 0.69
N ASP A 32 6.80 -7.70 0.00
CA ASP A 32 7.50 -8.69 -0.82
C ASP A 32 8.20 -8.03 -2.01
N ALA A 33 7.53 -7.08 -2.66
CA ALA A 33 8.10 -6.39 -3.83
C ALA A 33 9.36 -5.60 -3.46
N HIS A 34 9.40 -5.02 -2.26
CA HIS A 34 10.54 -4.23 -1.80
C HIS A 34 11.50 -5.00 -0.88
N ALA A 35 11.31 -6.31 -0.72
CA ALA A 35 12.03 -7.08 0.30
C ALA A 35 13.55 -7.02 0.16
N SER A 36 14.08 -6.94 -1.08
CA SER A 36 15.53 -6.89 -1.32
C SER A 36 16.08 -5.47 -1.40
N GLN A 37 15.23 -4.46 -1.24
CA GLN A 37 15.64 -3.07 -1.40
C GLN A 37 15.90 -2.41 -0.06
N VAL A 38 16.95 -1.57 -0.04
CA VAL A 38 17.34 -0.80 1.14
C VAL A 38 17.56 0.64 0.70
N ARG A 39 17.07 1.61 1.48
CA ARG A 39 17.27 3.03 1.19
C ARG A 39 18.71 3.42 1.50
N GLU A 40 19.14 4.58 0.99
CA GLU A 40 20.48 5.09 1.26
C GLU A 40 20.78 5.18 2.74
N SER A 41 19.76 5.44 3.55
CA SER A 41 19.90 5.51 5.01
C SER A 41 20.13 4.15 5.69
N GLY A 42 19.97 3.04 4.92
CA GLY A 42 20.06 1.69 5.47
C GLY A 42 18.74 1.11 5.93
N ASP A 43 17.67 1.90 5.94
CA ASP A 43 16.33 1.43 6.33
C ASP A 43 15.70 0.59 5.23
N PRO A 44 14.85 -0.41 5.60
CA PRO A 44 14.11 -1.17 4.59
C PRO A 44 13.27 -0.24 3.71
N TYR A 45 13.29 -0.47 2.41
CA TYR A 45 12.57 0.39 1.47
C TYR A 45 11.07 0.43 1.76
N PHE A 46 10.49 -0.67 2.23
CA PHE A 46 9.07 -0.75 2.56
C PHE A 46 8.64 0.26 3.64
N SER A 47 9.55 0.75 4.46
CA SER A 47 9.19 1.72 5.50
C SER A 47 8.60 3.01 4.92
N HIS A 48 9.01 3.40 3.71
CA HIS A 48 8.49 4.60 3.07
C HIS A 48 7.02 4.48 2.64
N PRO A 49 6.61 3.47 1.84
CA PRO A 49 5.19 3.33 1.51
C PRO A 49 4.31 3.07 2.72
N LEU A 50 4.82 2.38 3.73
CA LEU A 50 4.06 2.19 4.96
C LEU A 50 3.82 3.51 5.69
N GLU A 51 4.83 4.37 5.76
CA GLU A 51 4.71 5.67 6.39
C GLU A 51 3.70 6.55 5.65
N VAL A 52 3.74 6.55 4.31
CA VAL A 52 2.76 7.29 3.51
C VAL A 52 1.36 6.76 3.75
N ALA A 53 1.18 5.43 3.80
CA ALA A 53 -0.12 4.83 4.07
C ALA A 53 -0.67 5.24 5.45
N ARG A 54 0.21 5.35 6.46
CA ARG A 54 -0.20 5.80 7.80
C ARG A 54 -0.68 7.25 7.78
N ILE A 55 0.00 8.11 7.05
CA ILE A 55 -0.41 9.51 6.90
C ILE A 55 -1.78 9.59 6.24
N ILE A 56 -1.99 8.82 5.17
CA ILE A 56 -3.26 8.75 4.46
C ILE A 56 -4.38 8.25 5.40
N ALA A 57 -4.10 7.24 6.22
CA ALA A 57 -5.05 6.71 7.18
C ALA A 57 -5.39 7.76 8.26
N ASP A 58 -4.40 8.53 8.70
CA ASP A 58 -4.63 9.62 9.67
C ASP A 58 -5.54 10.69 9.09
N MET A 59 -5.51 10.88 7.78
CA MET A 59 -6.41 11.82 7.09
C MET A 59 -7.80 11.22 6.87
N LYS A 60 -8.01 9.97 7.28
CA LYS A 60 -9.30 9.25 7.19
C LYS A 60 -9.80 9.11 5.76
N LEU A 61 -8.87 8.82 4.85
CA LEU A 61 -9.21 8.61 3.45
C LEU A 61 -9.64 7.15 3.22
N ASP A 62 -10.24 6.87 2.06
CA ASP A 62 -10.84 5.57 1.81
C ASP A 62 -9.81 4.45 1.63
N THR A 63 -10.31 3.21 1.69
CA THR A 63 -9.47 2.01 1.59
C THR A 63 -8.67 2.00 0.29
N ALA A 64 -9.29 2.35 -0.85
CA ALA A 64 -8.60 2.36 -2.14
C ALA A 64 -7.40 3.32 -2.13
N THR A 65 -7.54 4.46 -1.47
CA THR A 65 -6.45 5.43 -1.36
C THR A 65 -5.33 4.92 -0.46
N VAL A 66 -5.66 4.28 0.65
CA VAL A 66 -4.65 3.68 1.55
C VAL A 66 -3.90 2.56 0.82
N VAL A 67 -4.61 1.71 0.10
CA VAL A 67 -4.01 0.63 -0.69
C VAL A 67 -3.09 1.21 -1.77
N THR A 68 -3.53 2.28 -2.44
CA THR A 68 -2.71 2.96 -3.44
C THR A 68 -1.40 3.48 -2.84
N ALA A 69 -1.47 4.03 -1.63
CA ALA A 69 -0.27 4.50 -0.94
C ALA A 69 0.73 3.37 -0.68
N LEU A 70 0.24 2.19 -0.28
CA LEU A 70 1.09 1.03 -0.07
C LEU A 70 1.73 0.53 -1.37
N LEU A 71 1.05 0.67 -2.49
CA LEU A 71 1.46 0.09 -3.78
C LEU A 71 2.17 1.05 -4.72
N HIS A 72 2.13 2.35 -4.45
CA HIS A 72 2.53 3.36 -5.46
C HIS A 72 3.97 3.21 -5.95
N ASP A 73 4.90 2.78 -5.11
CA ASP A 73 6.29 2.63 -5.51
C ASP A 73 6.61 1.27 -6.12
N THR A 74 5.70 0.28 -6.02
CA THR A 74 6.01 -1.07 -6.50
C THR A 74 6.20 -1.12 -8.02
N VAL A 75 5.40 -0.35 -8.75
CA VAL A 75 5.48 -0.34 -10.21
C VAL A 75 6.74 0.38 -10.71
N GLU A 76 7.14 1.47 -10.05
CA GLU A 76 8.32 2.23 -10.45
C GLU A 76 9.63 1.57 -10.02
N ASP A 77 9.65 0.99 -8.82
CA ASP A 77 10.89 0.58 -8.17
C ASP A 77 11.11 -0.93 -8.13
N THR A 78 10.14 -1.71 -8.60
CA THR A 78 10.26 -3.17 -8.62
C THR A 78 9.78 -3.72 -9.97
N VAL A 79 9.74 -5.05 -10.10
CA VAL A 79 9.27 -5.71 -11.31
C VAL A 79 7.74 -5.79 -11.40
N ALA A 80 7.03 -5.27 -10.41
CA ALA A 80 5.57 -5.27 -10.41
C ALA A 80 5.01 -4.41 -11.54
N THR A 81 3.87 -4.81 -12.11
CA THR A 81 3.24 -4.11 -13.22
C THR A 81 1.83 -3.66 -12.86
N ILE A 82 1.32 -2.68 -13.60
CA ILE A 82 -0.07 -2.22 -13.44
C ILE A 82 -1.05 -3.37 -13.71
N ASP A 83 -0.74 -4.25 -14.66
CA ASP A 83 -1.60 -5.40 -14.95
C ASP A 83 -1.72 -6.34 -13.75
N GLU A 84 -0.61 -6.56 -13.03
CA GLU A 84 -0.65 -7.35 -11.80
C GLU A 84 -1.51 -6.67 -10.73
N ILE A 85 -1.35 -5.37 -10.58
CA ILE A 85 -2.14 -4.59 -9.62
C ILE A 85 -3.63 -4.71 -9.93
N GLU A 86 -4.01 -4.57 -11.22
CA GLU A 86 -5.40 -4.70 -11.63
C GLU A 86 -5.95 -6.09 -11.33
N HIS A 87 -5.16 -7.13 -11.61
CA HIS A 87 -5.58 -8.50 -11.39
C HIS A 87 -5.81 -8.80 -9.90
N LEU A 88 -4.91 -8.29 -9.04
CA LEU A 88 -4.94 -8.59 -7.60
C LEU A 88 -5.85 -7.66 -6.80
N PHE A 89 -5.98 -6.41 -7.20
CA PHE A 89 -6.66 -5.37 -6.41
C PHE A 89 -7.80 -4.68 -7.12
N GLY A 90 -8.00 -4.95 -8.40
CA GLY A 90 -9.10 -4.39 -9.17
C GLY A 90 -8.72 -3.13 -9.94
N LEU A 91 -9.63 -2.76 -10.85
CA LEU A 91 -9.39 -1.65 -11.79
C LEU A 91 -9.27 -0.30 -11.09
N GLU A 92 -10.07 -0.06 -10.04
CA GLU A 92 -10.03 1.21 -9.31
C GLU A 92 -8.65 1.48 -8.73
N VAL A 93 -8.10 0.49 -8.02
CA VAL A 93 -6.75 0.62 -7.43
C VAL A 93 -5.70 0.76 -8.51
N ALA A 94 -5.81 -0.05 -9.59
CA ALA A 94 -4.85 0.03 -10.70
C ALA A 94 -4.81 1.42 -11.33
N ARG A 95 -5.96 2.04 -11.52
CA ARG A 95 -6.03 3.40 -12.07
C ARG A 95 -5.43 4.44 -11.15
N LEU A 96 -5.66 4.30 -9.84
CA LEU A 96 -5.08 5.21 -8.85
C LEU A 96 -3.56 5.08 -8.82
N VAL A 97 -3.05 3.85 -8.79
CA VAL A 97 -1.60 3.61 -8.81
C VAL A 97 -0.97 4.16 -10.09
N ASP A 98 -1.60 3.89 -11.25
CA ASP A 98 -1.12 4.39 -12.54
C ASP A 98 -1.06 5.92 -12.55
N GLY A 99 -2.07 6.56 -11.98
CA GLY A 99 -2.15 8.02 -11.93
C GLY A 99 -1.04 8.65 -11.09
N VAL A 100 -0.62 8.01 -9.99
CA VAL A 100 0.41 8.57 -9.10
C VAL A 100 1.83 8.15 -9.48
N THR A 101 2.00 7.20 -10.40
CA THR A 101 3.34 6.77 -10.83
C THR A 101 3.85 7.51 -12.08
N LYS A 102 3.09 8.41 -12.60
CA LYS A 102 3.47 9.19 -13.81
C LYS A 102 4.17 10.49 -13.51
#